data_bc77fc8fc0536230ab2c94c8b529b752
#
_entry.id   bc77fc8fc0536230ab2c94c8b529b752
#
_cell.length_a   1.000
_cell.length_b   1.000
_cell.length_c   1.000
_cell.angle_alpha   90.00
_cell.angle_beta   90.00
_cell.angle_gamma   90.00
#
_symmetry.space_group_name_H-M   'P 1'
#
loop_
_entity.id
_entity.type
_entity.pdbx_description
1 polymer ?
#
loop_
_entity_poly.entity_id
_entity_poly.type
_entity_poly.pdbx_seq_one_letter_code
_entity_poly.pdbx_strand_id
1 'polypeptide(L)'
;IRDLQVAYKNVNGRYSSTIDSLKLFYNEGKMKITMNVGSKDDSLAWAHTQQIKKKFPYLKGEKLNAKLNELYHAGDQNLVFQIVTEIPVKDTIFHNRTDFNVEELAFIPFSGDSIIMESTIKTVSGVKVPLFEASMPYKSLLRGLNNQLRINLDSERNDQGRYPGLKVGSVTAPNNNAGNWE
;
A
#
# COMPACT_ATOMS: atom_id res chain seq x y z
N ILE A 1 -3.16 -5.47 7.07
CA ILE A 1 -3.74 -4.12 7.11
C ILE A 1 -2.72 -3.09 6.67
N ARG A 2 -1.50 -3.08 7.23
CA ARG A 2 -0.44 -2.13 6.86
C ARG A 2 -0.19 -2.11 5.35
N ASP A 3 0.02 -3.25 4.75
CA ASP A 3 0.35 -3.37 3.33
C ASP A 3 -0.82 -2.93 2.43
N LEU A 4 -2.04 -3.29 2.79
CA LEU A 4 -3.25 -2.81 2.10
C LEU A 4 -3.44 -1.30 2.25
N GLN A 5 -3.18 -0.74 3.41
CA GLN A 5 -3.25 0.71 3.63
C GLN A 5 -2.20 1.46 2.80
N VAL A 6 -0.97 0.94 2.71
CA VAL A 6 0.08 1.53 1.88
C VAL A 6 -0.33 1.50 0.40
N ALA A 7 -0.84 0.37 -0.07
CA ALA A 7 -1.33 0.24 -1.44
C ALA A 7 -2.53 1.15 -1.72
N TYR A 8 -3.49 1.20 -0.80
CA TYR A 8 -4.65 2.09 -0.89
C TYR A 8 -4.22 3.56 -0.99
N LYS A 9 -3.26 3.99 -0.15
CA LYS A 9 -2.70 5.33 -0.21
C LYS A 9 -2.01 5.62 -1.54
N ASN A 10 -1.27 4.68 -2.09
CA ASN A 10 -0.56 4.87 -3.37
C ASN A 10 -1.54 5.10 -4.53
N VAL A 11 -2.73 4.50 -4.48
CA VAL A 11 -3.77 4.68 -5.51
C VAL A 11 -4.64 5.90 -5.23
N ASN A 12 -5.05 6.10 -3.97
CA ASN A 12 -6.07 7.08 -3.61
C ASN A 12 -5.51 8.37 -2.95
N GLY A 13 -4.20 8.46 -2.73
CA GLY A 13 -3.52 9.60 -2.09
C GLY A 13 -3.77 9.74 -0.59
N ARG A 14 -4.58 8.89 0.01
CA ARG A 14 -4.93 8.87 1.45
C ARG A 14 -5.14 7.45 1.94
N TYR A 15 -5.06 7.26 3.24
CA TYR A 15 -5.41 5.98 3.87
C TYR A 15 -6.93 5.78 3.96
N SER A 16 -7.37 4.54 3.95
CA SER A 16 -8.78 4.20 4.21
C SER A 16 -9.12 4.41 5.69
N SER A 17 -10.34 4.89 5.96
CA SER A 17 -10.87 5.03 7.30
C SER A 17 -11.60 3.78 7.79
N THR A 18 -11.96 2.87 6.90
CA THR A 18 -12.74 1.67 7.23
C THR A 18 -12.13 0.40 6.66
N ILE A 19 -12.30 -0.70 7.38
CA ILE A 19 -11.87 -2.02 6.92
C ILE A 19 -12.65 -2.44 5.65
N ASP A 20 -13.93 -2.12 5.57
CA ASP A 20 -14.76 -2.47 4.41
C ASP A 20 -14.24 -1.83 3.12
N SER A 21 -13.78 -0.57 3.18
CA SER A 21 -13.14 0.07 2.04
C SER A 21 -11.83 -0.62 1.64
N LEU A 22 -11.07 -1.19 2.59
CA LEU A 22 -9.88 -1.98 2.29
C LEU A 22 -10.23 -3.32 1.64
N LYS A 23 -11.31 -3.99 2.12
CA LYS A 23 -11.81 -5.23 1.51
C LYS A 23 -12.26 -4.99 0.07
N LEU A 24 -13.04 -3.94 -0.16
CA LEU A 24 -13.49 -3.56 -1.49
C LEU A 24 -12.29 -3.24 -2.40
N PHE A 25 -11.32 -2.48 -1.90
CA PHE A 25 -10.10 -2.16 -2.64
C PHE A 25 -9.29 -3.41 -2.98
N TYR A 26 -9.18 -4.38 -2.08
CA TYR A 26 -8.51 -5.64 -2.36
C TYR A 26 -9.21 -6.45 -3.46
N ASN A 27 -10.54 -6.54 -3.39
CA ASN A 27 -11.32 -7.35 -4.32
C ASN A 27 -11.47 -6.73 -5.72
N GLU A 28 -11.66 -5.41 -5.80
CA GLU A 28 -12.04 -4.72 -7.03
C GLU A 28 -11.01 -3.67 -7.48
N GLY A 29 -10.08 -3.30 -6.59
CA GLY A 29 -9.11 -2.26 -6.87
C GLY A 29 -8.07 -2.68 -7.90
N LYS A 30 -7.49 -1.67 -8.58
CA LYS A 30 -6.40 -1.84 -9.53
C LYS A 30 -5.23 -0.95 -9.15
N MET A 31 -4.03 -1.44 -9.34
CA MET A 31 -2.79 -0.69 -9.16
C MET A 31 -2.11 -0.48 -10.50
N LYS A 32 -1.61 0.75 -10.72
CA LYS A 32 -0.79 1.05 -11.89
C LYS A 32 0.64 0.62 -11.63
N ILE A 33 1.13 -0.30 -12.42
CA ILE A 33 2.54 -0.73 -12.42
C ILE A 33 3.21 -0.15 -13.65
N THR A 34 4.33 0.53 -13.45
CA THR A 34 5.14 1.07 -14.52
C THR A 34 6.34 0.17 -14.76
N MET A 35 6.41 -0.42 -15.93
CA MET A 35 7.57 -1.18 -16.40
C MET A 35 8.41 -0.32 -17.34
N ASN A 36 9.73 -0.30 -17.13
CA ASN A 36 10.66 0.33 -18.06
C ASN A 36 11.07 -0.69 -19.12
N VAL A 37 10.93 -0.30 -20.37
CA VAL A 37 11.45 -1.04 -21.53
C VAL A 37 12.70 -0.34 -22.02
N GLY A 38 13.79 -1.10 -22.15
CA GLY A 38 15.11 -0.56 -22.48
C GLY A 38 15.77 0.21 -21.33
N SER A 39 17.06 0.52 -21.48
CA SER A 39 17.82 1.33 -20.53
C SER A 39 18.13 2.70 -21.11
N LYS A 40 18.07 3.74 -20.29
CA LYS A 40 18.53 5.08 -20.66
C LYS A 40 20.06 5.16 -20.79
N ASP A 41 20.78 4.19 -20.23
CA ASP A 41 22.22 4.08 -20.31
C ASP A 41 22.68 3.54 -21.69
N ASP A 42 21.76 2.91 -22.43
CA ASP A 42 21.97 2.59 -23.83
C ASP A 42 21.78 3.85 -24.68
N SER A 43 22.89 4.49 -24.99
CA SER A 43 22.93 5.76 -25.72
C SER A 43 22.32 5.65 -27.13
N LEU A 44 22.45 4.50 -27.77
CA LEU A 44 21.92 4.27 -29.13
C LEU A 44 20.39 4.13 -29.08
N ALA A 45 19.88 3.28 -28.19
CA ALA A 45 18.46 3.11 -28.01
C ALA A 45 17.79 4.41 -27.53
N TRP A 46 18.46 5.15 -26.65
CA TRP A 46 17.96 6.45 -26.20
C TRP A 46 17.92 7.47 -27.33
N ALA A 47 18.99 7.63 -28.12
CA ALA A 47 19.04 8.55 -29.26
C ALA A 47 17.98 8.20 -30.31
N HIS A 48 17.81 6.90 -30.62
CA HIS A 48 16.78 6.41 -31.54
C HIS A 48 15.38 6.76 -31.03
N THR A 49 15.10 6.50 -29.75
CA THR A 49 13.83 6.86 -29.11
C THR A 49 13.55 8.37 -29.22
N GLN A 50 14.56 9.22 -29.01
CA GLN A 50 14.39 10.68 -29.16
C GLN A 50 14.06 11.09 -30.60
N GLN A 51 14.66 10.42 -31.60
CA GLN A 51 14.32 10.68 -33.02
C GLN A 51 12.85 10.31 -33.30
N ILE A 52 12.37 9.18 -32.79
CA ILE A 52 10.98 8.78 -32.94
C ILE A 52 10.03 9.77 -32.23
N LYS A 53 10.35 10.21 -31.02
CA LYS A 53 9.58 11.23 -30.30
C LYS A 53 9.43 12.53 -31.10
N LYS A 54 10.47 12.94 -31.82
CA LYS A 54 10.42 14.12 -32.70
C LYS A 54 9.47 13.95 -33.90
N LYS A 55 9.22 12.72 -34.35
CA LYS A 55 8.25 12.43 -35.42
C LYS A 55 6.79 12.55 -34.95
N PHE A 56 6.55 12.46 -33.63
CA PHE A 56 5.21 12.53 -33.02
C PHE A 56 5.12 13.63 -31.94
N PRO A 57 5.37 14.91 -32.29
CA PRO A 57 5.45 16.00 -31.32
C PRO A 57 4.12 16.30 -30.62
N TYR A 58 3.02 15.85 -31.20
CA TYR A 58 1.66 15.99 -30.69
C TYR A 58 1.29 14.93 -29.63
N LEU A 59 2.08 13.83 -29.54
CA LEU A 59 1.86 12.79 -28.54
C LEU A 59 2.71 13.08 -27.29
N LYS A 60 2.08 12.97 -26.10
CA LYS A 60 2.75 13.16 -24.81
C LYS A 60 2.26 12.13 -23.78
N GLY A 61 3.08 11.86 -22.77
CA GLY A 61 2.74 10.99 -21.64
C GLY A 61 2.34 9.57 -22.09
N GLU A 62 1.22 9.09 -21.58
CA GLU A 62 0.72 7.74 -21.83
C GLU A 62 0.46 7.45 -23.33
N LYS A 63 -0.04 8.44 -24.08
CA LYS A 63 -0.31 8.29 -25.54
C LYS A 63 0.99 8.08 -26.33
N LEU A 64 2.06 8.77 -25.95
CA LEU A 64 3.36 8.59 -26.58
C LEU A 64 3.95 7.21 -26.24
N ASN A 65 3.85 6.79 -24.97
CA ASN A 65 4.30 5.48 -24.54
C ASN A 65 3.50 4.35 -25.22
N ALA A 66 2.19 4.51 -25.41
CA ALA A 66 1.39 3.55 -26.17
C ALA A 66 1.86 3.42 -27.63
N LYS A 67 2.21 4.54 -28.29
CA LYS A 67 2.76 4.51 -29.64
C LYS A 67 4.15 3.85 -29.71
N LEU A 68 5.02 4.12 -28.73
CA LEU A 68 6.32 3.46 -28.64
C LEU A 68 6.17 1.95 -28.38
N ASN A 69 5.18 1.54 -27.58
CA ASN A 69 4.87 0.14 -27.36
C ASN A 69 4.37 -0.57 -28.63
N GLU A 70 3.55 0.11 -29.42
CA GLU A 70 3.10 -0.38 -30.72
C GLU A 70 4.30 -0.62 -31.68
N LEU A 71 5.22 0.34 -31.76
CA LEU A 71 6.43 0.22 -32.58
C LEU A 71 7.36 -0.90 -32.08
N TYR A 72 7.49 -1.05 -30.76
CA TYR A 72 8.26 -2.13 -30.15
C TYR A 72 7.73 -3.51 -30.55
N HIS A 73 6.41 -3.71 -30.50
CA HIS A 73 5.76 -4.94 -30.95
C HIS A 73 5.79 -5.12 -32.46
N ALA A 74 5.93 -4.04 -33.24
CA ALA A 74 6.14 -4.08 -34.70
C ALA A 74 7.59 -4.45 -35.10
N GLY A 75 8.48 -4.68 -34.12
CA GLY A 75 9.85 -5.14 -34.35
C GLY A 75 10.96 -4.13 -34.04
N ASP A 76 10.64 -2.90 -33.69
CA ASP A 76 11.63 -1.89 -33.29
C ASP A 76 12.00 -2.07 -31.80
N GLN A 77 12.91 -2.99 -31.51
CA GLN A 77 13.29 -3.32 -30.14
C GLN A 77 14.29 -2.36 -29.50
N ASN A 78 14.82 -1.39 -30.26
CA ASN A 78 15.78 -0.38 -29.77
C ASN A 78 15.06 0.86 -29.21
N LEU A 79 14.09 0.66 -28.32
CA LEU A 79 13.29 1.73 -27.74
C LEU A 79 13.44 1.80 -26.23
N VAL A 80 13.41 3.03 -25.70
CA VAL A 80 13.39 3.31 -24.25
C VAL A 80 12.11 4.05 -23.90
N PHE A 81 11.20 3.37 -23.22
CA PHE A 81 9.90 3.92 -22.84
C PHE A 81 9.31 3.21 -21.61
N GLN A 82 8.15 3.62 -21.20
CA GLN A 82 7.45 3.04 -20.05
C GLN A 82 6.11 2.47 -20.48
N ILE A 83 5.83 1.25 -20.01
CA ILE A 83 4.51 0.64 -20.13
C ILE A 83 3.83 0.78 -18.78
N VAL A 84 2.65 1.40 -18.77
CA VAL A 84 1.79 1.46 -17.59
C VAL A 84 0.70 0.41 -17.75
N THR A 85 0.68 -0.56 -16.86
CA THR A 85 -0.33 -1.63 -16.85
C THR A 85 -1.13 -1.54 -15.56
N GLU A 86 -2.43 -1.72 -15.64
CA GLU A 86 -3.30 -1.86 -14.47
C GLU A 86 -3.43 -3.33 -14.11
N ILE A 87 -3.03 -3.67 -12.90
CA ILE A 87 -3.11 -5.03 -12.36
C ILE A 87 -4.05 -5.02 -11.15
N PRO A 88 -4.94 -6.02 -11.01
CA PRO A 88 -5.78 -6.15 -9.83
C PRO A 88 -4.95 -6.19 -8.55
N VAL A 89 -5.44 -5.53 -7.50
CA VAL A 89 -4.74 -5.48 -6.19
C VAL A 89 -4.48 -6.87 -5.65
N LYS A 90 -5.45 -7.77 -5.74
CA LYS A 90 -5.36 -9.17 -5.29
C LYS A 90 -4.22 -9.95 -5.96
N ASP A 91 -3.87 -9.60 -7.20
CA ASP A 91 -2.80 -10.27 -7.96
C ASP A 91 -1.42 -9.64 -7.68
N THR A 92 -1.38 -8.50 -6.99
CA THR A 92 -0.16 -7.77 -6.66
C THR A 92 0.23 -7.97 -5.19
N ILE A 93 -0.75 -7.85 -4.28
CA ILE A 93 -0.55 -7.95 -2.83
C ILE A 93 -1.02 -9.33 -2.39
N PHE A 94 -0.19 -10.04 -1.63
CA PHE A 94 -0.48 -11.37 -1.07
C PHE A 94 -0.69 -12.49 -2.09
N HIS A 95 -0.31 -12.31 -3.36
CA HIS A 95 -0.41 -13.37 -4.38
C HIS A 95 0.33 -14.67 -3.97
N ASN A 96 1.36 -14.57 -3.12
CA ASN A 96 2.11 -15.72 -2.58
C ASN A 96 1.52 -16.29 -1.29
N ARG A 97 0.42 -15.73 -0.77
CA ARG A 97 -0.22 -16.16 0.48
C ARG A 97 -1.55 -16.83 0.18
N THR A 98 -1.53 -18.16 0.12
CA THR A 98 -2.72 -18.99 -0.14
C THR A 98 -3.69 -19.03 1.03
N ASP A 99 -3.22 -18.68 2.24
CA ASP A 99 -3.96 -18.66 3.49
C ASP A 99 -4.62 -17.29 3.79
N PHE A 100 -4.42 -16.30 2.92
CA PHE A 100 -4.97 -14.97 3.14
C PHE A 100 -6.45 -14.89 2.76
N ASN A 101 -7.29 -14.60 3.77
CA ASN A 101 -8.71 -14.34 3.60
C ASN A 101 -9.03 -12.88 3.97
N VAL A 102 -9.40 -12.07 2.99
CA VAL A 102 -9.70 -10.65 3.20
C VAL A 102 -10.94 -10.44 4.07
N GLU A 103 -11.87 -11.40 4.11
CA GLU A 103 -13.08 -11.30 4.93
C GLU A 103 -12.77 -11.36 6.43
N GLU A 104 -11.70 -12.04 6.80
CA GLU A 104 -11.22 -12.14 8.18
C GLU A 104 -10.43 -10.90 8.64
N LEU A 105 -10.09 -10.00 7.71
CA LEU A 105 -9.28 -8.81 7.99
C LEU A 105 -9.86 -7.90 9.08
N ALA A 106 -11.18 -7.90 9.24
CA ALA A 106 -11.87 -7.07 10.22
C ALA A 106 -11.77 -7.58 11.66
N PHE A 107 -11.48 -8.87 11.84
CA PHE A 107 -11.65 -9.54 13.11
C PHE A 107 -10.33 -9.83 13.81
N ILE A 108 -10.34 -9.64 15.14
CA ILE A 108 -9.24 -10.07 16.00
C ILE A 108 -9.36 -11.59 16.18
N PRO A 109 -8.28 -12.35 15.89
CA PRO A 109 -8.28 -13.79 16.04
C PRO A 109 -8.76 -14.23 17.44
N PHE A 110 -9.48 -15.34 17.50
CA PHE A 110 -10.03 -15.99 18.69
C PHE A 110 -11.12 -15.22 19.46
N SER A 111 -11.21 -13.91 19.33
CA SER A 111 -12.21 -13.13 20.06
C SER A 111 -13.45 -12.79 19.24
N GLY A 112 -13.31 -12.68 17.94
CA GLY A 112 -14.36 -12.17 17.05
C GLY A 112 -14.63 -10.67 17.20
N ASP A 113 -13.86 -9.96 18.04
CA ASP A 113 -13.94 -8.50 18.17
C ASP A 113 -13.37 -7.84 16.91
N SER A 114 -13.87 -6.66 16.56
CA SER A 114 -13.36 -5.92 15.41
C SER A 114 -12.06 -5.20 15.73
N ILE A 115 -11.18 -5.14 14.73
CA ILE A 115 -9.98 -4.30 14.77
C ILE A 115 -10.42 -2.82 14.80
N ILE A 116 -9.79 -2.02 15.65
CA ILE A 116 -9.99 -0.58 15.70
C ILE A 116 -9.09 0.05 14.66
N MET A 117 -9.67 0.80 13.72
CA MET A 117 -8.90 1.47 12.67
C MET A 117 -9.35 2.91 12.50
N GLU A 118 -8.38 3.82 12.39
CA GLU A 118 -8.59 5.25 12.18
C GLU A 118 -7.66 5.77 11.10
N SER A 119 -8.09 6.79 10.38
CA SER A 119 -7.23 7.53 9.45
C SER A 119 -7.53 9.04 9.53
N THR A 120 -6.50 9.84 9.29
CA THR A 120 -6.60 11.30 9.31
C THR A 120 -5.59 11.91 8.34
N ILE A 121 -5.78 13.20 8.05
CA ILE A 121 -4.78 14.01 7.34
C ILE A 121 -4.36 15.12 8.29
N LYS A 122 -3.08 15.15 8.63
CA LYS A 122 -2.49 16.20 9.48
C LYS A 122 -1.52 17.08 8.70
N THR A 123 -1.43 18.32 9.09
CA THR A 123 -0.39 19.23 8.58
C THR A 123 0.84 19.12 9.48
N VAL A 124 1.94 18.65 8.92
CA VAL A 124 3.24 18.53 9.59
C VAL A 124 4.22 19.42 8.83
N SER A 125 4.79 20.39 9.50
CA SER A 125 5.73 21.36 8.88
C SER A 125 5.17 21.99 7.58
N GLY A 126 3.87 22.33 7.56
CA GLY A 126 3.21 22.93 6.40
C GLY A 126 2.78 21.95 5.29
N VAL A 127 3.10 20.65 5.41
CA VAL A 127 2.75 19.62 4.43
C VAL A 127 1.60 18.76 4.96
N LYS A 128 0.61 18.50 4.13
CA LYS A 128 -0.49 17.57 4.45
C LYS A 128 -0.01 16.12 4.35
N VAL A 129 0.00 15.43 5.48
CA VAL A 129 0.44 14.04 5.59
C VAL A 129 -0.74 13.17 5.98
N PRO A 130 -1.12 12.18 5.15
CA PRO A 130 -2.10 11.19 5.54
C PRO A 130 -1.48 10.24 6.56
N LEU A 131 -2.24 9.93 7.61
CA LEU A 131 -1.86 9.05 8.70
C LEU A 131 -2.96 8.02 8.92
N PHE A 132 -2.59 6.83 9.37
CA PHE A 132 -3.55 5.83 9.86
C PHE A 132 -3.01 5.14 11.11
N GLU A 133 -3.91 4.56 11.86
CA GLU A 133 -3.62 3.70 12.99
C GLU A 133 -4.57 2.51 12.96
N ALA A 134 -4.05 1.30 13.18
CA ALA A 134 -4.86 0.12 13.41
C ALA A 134 -4.39 -0.58 14.69
N SER A 135 -5.32 -1.00 15.53
CA SER A 135 -5.00 -1.52 16.85
C SER A 135 -5.90 -2.67 17.28
N MET A 136 -5.31 -3.57 18.08
CA MET A 136 -5.93 -4.72 18.72
C MET A 136 -5.56 -4.72 20.22
N PRO A 137 -6.49 -4.44 21.14
CA PRO A 137 -6.19 -4.47 22.57
C PRO A 137 -5.92 -5.90 23.06
N TYR A 138 -4.99 -6.07 24.01
CA TYR A 138 -4.74 -7.38 24.61
C TYR A 138 -5.97 -8.02 25.23
N LYS A 139 -6.90 -7.21 25.72
CA LYS A 139 -8.19 -7.69 26.25
C LYS A 139 -8.95 -8.55 25.21
N SER A 140 -8.88 -8.21 23.95
CA SER A 140 -9.51 -8.96 22.87
C SER A 140 -8.56 -10.04 22.32
N LEU A 141 -7.31 -9.70 22.05
CA LEU A 141 -6.33 -10.61 21.46
C LEU A 141 -6.03 -11.83 22.34
N LEU A 142 -6.03 -11.65 23.68
CA LEU A 142 -5.70 -12.69 24.66
C LEU A 142 -6.96 -13.24 25.37
N ARG A 143 -8.14 -13.08 24.75
CA ARG A 143 -9.39 -13.62 25.30
C ARG A 143 -9.31 -15.14 25.44
N GLY A 144 -9.74 -15.66 26.59
CA GLY A 144 -9.67 -17.10 26.91
C GLY A 144 -8.37 -17.57 27.52
N LEU A 145 -7.31 -16.72 27.56
CA LEU A 145 -6.08 -17.00 28.25
C LEU A 145 -6.14 -16.51 29.72
N ASN A 146 -5.02 -16.70 30.47
CA ASN A 146 -4.95 -16.31 31.87
C ASN A 146 -5.19 -14.81 32.06
N ASN A 147 -6.33 -14.47 32.68
CA ASN A 147 -6.77 -13.08 32.84
C ASN A 147 -5.83 -12.25 33.73
N GLN A 148 -5.22 -12.87 34.77
CA GLN A 148 -4.32 -12.14 35.68
C GLN A 148 -3.03 -11.74 34.94
N LEU A 149 -2.47 -12.64 34.12
CA LEU A 149 -1.29 -12.32 33.31
C LEU A 149 -1.59 -11.23 32.30
N ARG A 150 -2.79 -11.25 31.69
CA ARG A 150 -3.22 -10.18 30.77
C ARG A 150 -3.33 -8.83 31.49
N ILE A 151 -3.94 -8.78 32.69
CA ILE A 151 -4.05 -7.56 33.50
C ILE A 151 -2.65 -7.01 33.84
N ASN A 152 -1.73 -7.88 34.24
CA ASN A 152 -0.36 -7.48 34.55
C ASN A 152 0.34 -6.89 33.31
N LEU A 153 0.15 -7.49 32.15
CA LEU A 153 0.71 -6.99 30.88
C LEU A 153 0.09 -5.65 30.47
N ASP A 154 -1.24 -5.48 30.65
CA ASP A 154 -1.92 -4.21 30.39
C ASP A 154 -1.35 -3.10 31.30
N SER A 155 -1.18 -3.39 32.60
CA SER A 155 -0.59 -2.44 33.57
C SER A 155 0.84 -2.06 33.18
N GLU A 156 1.69 -3.04 32.89
CA GLU A 156 3.07 -2.80 32.49
C GLU A 156 3.14 -1.88 31.27
N ARG A 157 2.29 -2.11 30.26
CA ARG A 157 2.25 -1.26 29.06
C ARG A 157 1.77 0.16 29.37
N ASN A 158 0.72 0.29 30.18
CA ASN A 158 0.18 1.59 30.59
C ASN A 158 1.18 2.39 31.42
N ASP A 159 1.89 1.75 32.36
CA ASP A 159 2.93 2.39 33.19
C ASP A 159 4.10 2.93 32.35
N GLN A 160 4.38 2.27 31.21
CA GLN A 160 5.35 2.73 30.22
C GLN A 160 4.79 3.75 29.22
N GLY A 161 3.53 4.17 29.35
CA GLY A 161 2.86 5.04 28.38
C GLY A 161 2.68 4.42 27.00
N ARG A 162 2.67 3.08 26.91
CA ARG A 162 2.52 2.31 25.68
C ARG A 162 1.08 1.79 25.56
N TYR A 163 0.65 1.57 24.33
CA TYR A 163 -0.66 0.96 24.06
C TYR A 163 -0.70 -0.49 24.58
N PRO A 164 -1.73 -0.87 25.37
CA PRO A 164 -1.89 -2.23 25.90
C PRO A 164 -2.47 -3.16 24.85
N GLY A 165 -1.70 -3.48 23.82
CA GLY A 165 -2.12 -4.25 22.67
C GLY A 165 -1.10 -4.18 21.53
N LEU A 166 -1.50 -4.69 20.39
CA LEU A 166 -0.77 -4.52 19.13
C LEU A 166 -1.31 -3.30 18.40
N LYS A 167 -0.42 -2.47 17.90
CA LYS A 167 -0.76 -1.25 17.19
C LYS A 167 0.22 -1.00 16.04
N VAL A 168 -0.30 -0.61 14.88
CA VAL A 168 0.47 -0.25 13.70
C VAL A 168 0.06 1.13 13.21
N GLY A 169 1.04 1.92 12.80
CA GLY A 169 0.84 3.30 12.40
C GLY A 169 0.59 4.24 13.59
N SER A 170 0.25 5.48 13.30
CA SER A 170 -0.15 6.48 14.28
C SER A 170 -0.94 7.59 13.60
N VAL A 171 -2.05 8.00 14.22
CA VAL A 171 -2.84 9.17 13.80
C VAL A 171 -2.38 10.45 14.49
N THR A 172 -1.45 10.37 15.44
CA THR A 172 -0.93 11.54 16.16
C THR A 172 0.29 12.16 15.50
N ALA A 173 1.21 11.32 15.00
CA ALA A 173 2.45 11.76 14.34
C ALA A 173 2.90 10.73 13.32
N PRO A 174 3.60 11.13 12.25
CA PRO A 174 4.21 10.19 11.30
C PRO A 174 5.21 9.27 12.00
N ASN A 175 5.03 7.95 11.85
CA ASN A 175 5.93 6.93 12.38
C ASN A 175 6.32 5.89 11.33
N ASN A 176 6.21 6.24 10.05
CA ASN A 176 6.46 5.35 8.91
C ASN A 176 5.64 4.05 8.95
N ASN A 177 4.45 4.11 9.54
CA ASN A 177 3.55 2.96 9.74
C ASN A 177 4.19 1.81 10.53
N ALA A 178 5.13 2.14 11.43
CA ALA A 178 5.78 1.14 12.29
C ALA A 178 4.77 0.49 13.24
N GLY A 179 4.99 -0.79 13.52
CA GLY A 179 4.28 -1.51 14.56
C GLY A 179 4.93 -1.32 15.93
N ASN A 180 4.16 -1.39 17.00
CA ASN A 180 4.71 -1.28 18.37
C ASN A 180 5.42 -2.55 18.86
N TRP A 181 5.61 -3.50 17.97
CA TRP A 181 6.36 -4.75 18.17
C TRP A 181 7.70 -4.77 17.42
N GLU A 182 8.00 -3.75 16.63
CA GLU A 182 9.24 -3.58 15.87
C GLU A 182 10.33 -2.90 16.69
#